data_974a1cf7fbec7249af6ec208e6b08bab
#
_entry.id   974a1cf7fbec7249af6ec208e6b08bab
#
_cell.length_a   1.000
_cell.length_b   1.000
_cell.length_c   1.000
_cell.angle_alpha   90.00
_cell.angle_beta   90.00
_cell.angle_gamma   90.00
#
_symmetry.space_group_name_H-M   'P 1'
#
loop_
_entity.id
_entity.type
_entity.pdbx_description
1 polymer ?
#
loop_
_entity_poly.entity_id
_entity_poly.type
_entity_poly.pdbx_seq_one_letter_code
_entity_poly.pdbx_strand_id
1 'polypeptide(L)'
;GLHGMLSQTTYPSLAGTAVDRDFVELPSQLFEHWLGEQEVLERFARHYKSGKPMPKAMMKKLRKAETFNQGFATVEYLACALVDMDLHAQKESQVDDLDVAEFEQQSLEDIGMPSEIIMRHRLPHFMHITGGYAAGYYSYMWSEVMDADAFQAFKEAGDVFDRKTARRLKQHIYSAGNSRDPEEAWLAFRGRPPEVKGLLKKRGFA
;
A
#
# COMPACT_ATOMS: atom_id res chain seq x y z
N GLY A 1 11.27 -6.97 5.87
CA GLY A 1 12.71 -7.29 6.12
C GLY A 1 13.65 -6.13 5.78
N LEU A 2 13.60 -5.59 4.55
CA LEU A 2 14.56 -4.57 4.08
C LEU A 2 14.53 -3.27 4.91
N HIS A 3 13.36 -2.80 5.36
CA HIS A 3 13.28 -1.61 6.21
C HIS A 3 14.09 -1.80 7.50
N GLY A 4 13.93 -2.94 8.17
CA GLY A 4 14.71 -3.27 9.37
C GLY A 4 16.22 -3.40 9.09
N MET A 5 16.60 -4.12 8.02
CA MET A 5 18.01 -4.32 7.67
C MET A 5 18.74 -3.06 7.24
N LEU A 6 18.03 -2.08 6.69
CA LEU A 6 18.61 -0.83 6.19
C LEU A 6 18.49 0.33 7.20
N SER A 7 17.73 0.17 8.29
CA SER A 7 17.60 1.17 9.35
C SER A 7 18.96 1.47 10.00
N GLN A 8 19.24 2.75 10.22
CA GLN A 8 20.45 3.26 10.85
C GLN A 8 20.09 4.19 12.01
N THR A 9 19.21 3.71 12.88
CA THR A 9 18.74 4.43 14.05
C THR A 9 19.62 4.12 15.27
N THR A 10 19.80 5.11 16.15
CA THR A 10 20.54 4.94 17.40
C THR A 10 19.82 3.97 18.34
N TYR A 11 18.49 4.04 18.37
CA TYR A 11 17.66 3.22 19.25
C TYR A 11 16.91 2.13 18.46
N PRO A 12 16.99 0.87 18.88
CA PRO A 12 16.26 -0.22 18.23
C PRO A 12 14.74 -0.02 18.16
N SER A 13 14.16 0.69 19.14
CA SER A 13 12.74 1.03 19.18
C SER A 13 12.28 1.99 18.08
N LEU A 14 13.20 2.59 17.34
CA LEU A 14 12.92 3.45 16.19
C LEU A 14 13.26 2.78 14.86
N ALA A 15 13.62 1.50 14.86
CA ALA A 15 14.10 0.80 13.67
C ALA A 15 12.97 0.07 12.94
N GLY A 16 13.11 -0.05 11.62
CA GLY A 16 12.26 -0.89 10.79
C GLY A 16 10.79 -0.47 10.83
N THR A 17 9.94 -1.38 11.29
CA THR A 17 8.47 -1.19 11.31
C THR A 17 7.96 -0.37 12.50
N ALA A 18 8.85 0.16 13.34
CA ALA A 18 8.49 1.05 14.44
C ALA A 18 8.28 2.51 13.96
N VAL A 19 7.47 2.66 12.93
CA VAL A 19 7.08 3.93 12.29
C VAL A 19 5.56 4.08 12.36
N ASP A 20 5.03 5.24 11.98
CA ASP A 20 3.59 5.48 11.94
C ASP A 20 2.89 4.45 11.05
N ARG A 21 1.66 4.09 11.46
CA ARG A 21 0.92 2.99 10.82
C ARG A 21 0.68 3.23 9.34
N ASP A 22 0.35 4.44 8.95
CA ASP A 22 0.10 4.82 7.56
C ASP A 22 1.38 5.01 6.71
N PHE A 23 2.55 4.92 7.34
CA PHE A 23 3.85 4.92 6.67
C PHE A 23 4.48 3.51 6.57
N VAL A 24 4.06 2.58 7.43
CA VAL A 24 4.73 1.29 7.63
C VAL A 24 4.75 0.39 6.39
N GLU A 25 3.72 0.47 5.54
CA GLU A 25 3.60 -0.37 4.34
C GLU A 25 4.26 0.25 3.09
N LEU A 26 4.67 1.52 3.14
CA LEU A 26 5.40 2.13 2.03
C LEU A 26 6.64 1.30 1.60
N PRO A 27 7.53 0.88 2.51
CA PRO A 27 8.71 0.11 2.13
C PRO A 27 8.39 -1.26 1.53
N SER A 28 7.32 -1.93 1.98
CA SER A 28 6.93 -3.25 1.47
C SER A 28 6.25 -3.16 0.11
N GLN A 29 5.28 -2.26 -0.04
CA GLN A 29 4.51 -2.09 -1.28
C GLN A 29 5.35 -1.49 -2.42
N LEU A 30 6.29 -0.61 -2.11
CA LEU A 30 7.11 0.04 -3.14
C LEU A 30 7.84 -0.96 -4.04
N PHE A 31 8.40 -2.04 -3.48
CA PHE A 31 9.15 -3.02 -4.28
C PHE A 31 8.29 -3.86 -5.21
N GLU A 32 6.99 -3.93 -4.99
CA GLU A 32 6.06 -4.65 -5.87
C GLU A 32 6.03 -4.03 -7.28
N HIS A 33 6.27 -2.72 -7.42
CA HIS A 33 6.30 -2.05 -8.72
C HIS A 33 7.33 -2.63 -9.69
N TRP A 34 8.50 -3.05 -9.19
CA TRP A 34 9.53 -3.64 -10.04
C TRP A 34 9.12 -4.97 -10.65
N LEU A 35 8.20 -5.72 -9.99
CA LEU A 35 7.70 -6.99 -10.53
C LEU A 35 6.87 -6.82 -11.81
N GLY A 36 6.30 -5.64 -12.05
CA GLY A 36 5.59 -5.28 -13.27
C GLY A 36 6.50 -4.76 -14.40
N GLU A 37 7.77 -4.41 -14.09
CA GLU A 37 8.66 -3.80 -15.07
C GLU A 37 9.19 -4.82 -16.08
N GLN A 38 9.16 -4.42 -17.36
CA GLN A 38 9.57 -5.30 -18.46
C GLN A 38 10.99 -5.82 -18.30
N GLU A 39 11.91 -4.94 -17.94
CA GLU A 39 13.32 -5.29 -17.75
C GLU A 39 13.52 -6.33 -16.64
N VAL A 40 12.76 -6.21 -15.55
CA VAL A 40 12.79 -7.18 -14.43
C VAL A 40 12.20 -8.51 -14.87
N LEU A 41 11.05 -8.50 -15.55
CA LEU A 41 10.43 -9.71 -16.07
C LEU A 41 11.31 -10.43 -17.10
N GLU A 42 11.92 -9.71 -18.01
CA GLU A 42 12.84 -10.30 -19.01
C GLU A 42 14.05 -10.95 -18.35
N ARG A 43 14.55 -10.37 -17.26
CA ARG A 43 15.70 -10.88 -16.54
C ARG A 43 15.39 -12.07 -15.64
N PHE A 44 14.28 -12.04 -14.91
CA PHE A 44 14.00 -12.98 -13.82
C PHE A 44 12.81 -13.91 -14.10
N ALA A 45 11.82 -13.52 -14.88
CA ALA A 45 10.66 -14.36 -15.20
C ALA A 45 11.02 -15.39 -16.30
N ARG A 46 11.71 -16.44 -15.90
CA ARG A 46 12.20 -17.50 -16.79
C ARG A 46 11.49 -18.81 -16.55
N HIS A 47 11.20 -19.50 -17.64
CA HIS A 47 10.56 -20.81 -17.60
C HIS A 47 11.49 -21.83 -16.90
N TYR A 48 10.98 -22.50 -15.89
CA TYR A 48 11.75 -23.34 -14.97
C TYR A 48 12.53 -24.52 -15.63
N LYS A 49 12.02 -25.05 -16.75
CA LYS A 49 12.72 -26.12 -17.51
C LYS A 49 13.64 -25.58 -18.60
N SER A 50 13.14 -24.64 -19.41
CA SER A 50 13.83 -24.20 -20.62
C SER A 50 14.74 -22.98 -20.43
N GLY A 51 14.62 -22.27 -19.30
CA GLY A 51 15.33 -21.01 -19.05
C GLY A 51 14.92 -19.85 -19.95
N LYS A 52 13.96 -20.06 -20.86
CA LYS A 52 13.48 -19.00 -21.77
C LYS A 52 12.77 -17.90 -21.00
N PRO A 53 12.94 -16.61 -21.37
CA PRO A 53 12.21 -15.51 -20.74
C PRO A 53 10.71 -15.59 -21.02
N MET A 54 9.90 -14.92 -20.20
CA MET A 54 8.45 -14.82 -20.41
C MET A 54 8.15 -14.22 -21.80
N PRO A 55 7.24 -14.84 -22.59
CA PRO A 55 6.89 -14.29 -23.89
C PRO A 55 6.28 -12.89 -23.80
N LYS A 56 6.66 -11.98 -24.71
CA LYS A 56 6.13 -10.59 -24.75
C LYS A 56 4.61 -10.52 -24.80
N ALA A 57 3.96 -11.46 -25.50
CA ALA A 57 2.50 -11.55 -25.55
C ALA A 57 1.87 -11.83 -24.17
N MET A 58 2.53 -12.62 -23.33
CA MET A 58 2.10 -12.90 -21.96
C MET A 58 2.28 -11.68 -21.06
N MET A 59 3.43 -10.99 -21.16
CA MET A 59 3.65 -9.72 -20.44
C MET A 59 2.59 -8.67 -20.79
N LYS A 60 2.21 -8.55 -22.06
CA LYS A 60 1.13 -7.65 -22.50
C LYS A 60 -0.23 -8.04 -21.88
N LYS A 61 -0.53 -9.33 -21.76
CA LYS A 61 -1.77 -9.80 -21.09
C LYS A 61 -1.76 -9.47 -19.60
N LEU A 62 -0.63 -9.66 -18.90
CA LEU A 62 -0.48 -9.29 -17.49
C LEU A 62 -0.76 -7.80 -17.28
N ARG A 63 -0.08 -6.92 -18.02
CA ARG A 63 -0.33 -5.47 -17.94
C ARG A 63 -1.79 -5.08 -18.19
N LYS A 64 -2.47 -5.75 -19.12
CA LYS A 64 -3.90 -5.50 -19.35
C LYS A 64 -4.77 -5.98 -18.18
N ALA A 65 -4.35 -7.03 -17.48
CA ALA A 65 -5.09 -7.56 -16.33
C ALA A 65 -4.92 -6.67 -15.08
N GLU A 66 -3.82 -5.93 -14.95
CA GLU A 66 -3.54 -5.07 -13.80
C GLU A 66 -4.61 -3.99 -13.57
N THR A 67 -5.19 -3.46 -14.62
CA THR A 67 -6.25 -2.43 -14.55
C THR A 67 -7.67 -3.01 -14.68
N PHE A 68 -7.80 -4.34 -14.81
CA PHE A 68 -9.11 -4.96 -14.94
C PHE A 68 -9.85 -4.96 -13.61
N ASN A 69 -11.08 -4.48 -13.63
CA ASN A 69 -12.00 -4.50 -12.49
C ASN A 69 -11.48 -3.73 -11.24
N GLN A 70 -10.68 -2.69 -11.44
CA GLN A 70 -10.11 -1.91 -10.34
C GLN A 70 -11.15 -1.14 -9.54
N GLY A 71 -12.29 -0.80 -10.12
CA GLY A 71 -13.43 -0.22 -9.38
C GLY A 71 -13.91 -1.18 -8.29
N PHE A 72 -14.16 -2.44 -8.65
CA PHE A 72 -14.55 -3.47 -7.69
C PHE A 72 -13.52 -3.65 -6.58
N ALA A 73 -12.25 -3.87 -6.94
CA ALA A 73 -11.17 -4.09 -5.96
C ALA A 73 -10.97 -2.89 -5.03
N THR A 74 -11.16 -1.67 -5.54
CA THR A 74 -11.06 -0.44 -4.74
C THR A 74 -12.20 -0.32 -3.74
N VAL A 75 -13.45 -0.57 -4.17
CA VAL A 75 -14.62 -0.50 -3.29
C VAL A 75 -14.56 -1.60 -2.22
N GLU A 76 -14.21 -2.83 -2.60
CA GLU A 76 -14.05 -3.95 -1.66
C GLU A 76 -13.04 -3.64 -0.54
N TYR A 77 -11.94 -2.99 -0.89
CA TYR A 77 -10.93 -2.56 0.09
C TYR A 77 -11.44 -1.38 0.94
N LEU A 78 -11.98 -0.33 0.29
CA LEU A 78 -12.43 0.89 0.98
C LEU A 78 -13.55 0.59 1.97
N ALA A 79 -14.46 -0.33 1.64
CA ALA A 79 -15.50 -0.76 2.55
C ALA A 79 -14.91 -1.23 3.89
N CYS A 80 -13.86 -2.07 3.87
CA CYS A 80 -13.19 -2.51 5.09
C CYS A 80 -12.56 -1.34 5.86
N ALA A 81 -11.91 -0.40 5.17
CA ALA A 81 -11.26 0.73 5.80
C ALA A 81 -12.27 1.71 6.44
N LEU A 82 -13.41 1.93 5.80
CA LEU A 82 -14.47 2.81 6.31
C LEU A 82 -15.19 2.17 7.50
N VAL A 83 -15.56 0.90 7.40
CA VAL A 83 -16.19 0.16 8.52
C VAL A 83 -15.25 0.08 9.73
N ASP A 84 -13.92 -0.11 9.52
CA ASP A 84 -12.93 -0.03 10.59
C ASP A 84 -12.95 1.33 11.29
N MET A 85 -12.97 2.43 10.52
CA MET A 85 -13.03 3.78 11.08
C MET A 85 -14.34 4.04 11.80
N ASP A 86 -15.48 3.64 11.24
CA ASP A 86 -16.79 3.81 11.84
C ASP A 86 -16.89 3.06 13.17
N LEU A 87 -16.38 1.83 13.22
CA LEU A 87 -16.37 1.02 14.43
C LEU A 87 -15.56 1.67 15.55
N HIS A 88 -14.37 2.16 15.23
CA HIS A 88 -13.47 2.76 16.22
C HIS A 88 -13.82 4.22 16.57
N ALA A 89 -14.72 4.85 15.83
CA ALA A 89 -15.30 6.15 16.16
C ALA A 89 -16.49 6.05 17.14
N GLN A 90 -16.97 4.82 17.46
CA GLN A 90 -18.06 4.63 18.40
C GLN A 90 -17.64 5.06 19.82
N LYS A 91 -18.60 5.60 20.59
CA LYS A 91 -18.40 5.88 22.00
C LYS A 91 -18.47 4.57 22.79
N GLU A 92 -17.75 4.50 23.91
CA GLU A 92 -17.75 3.34 24.81
C GLU A 92 -19.18 2.86 25.15
N SER A 93 -20.09 3.77 25.45
CA SER A 93 -21.50 3.46 25.74
C SER A 93 -22.31 2.87 24.58
N GLN A 94 -21.76 2.86 23.37
CA GLN A 94 -22.42 2.33 22.16
C GLN A 94 -21.90 0.93 21.78
N VAL A 95 -20.82 0.48 22.44
CA VAL A 95 -20.12 -0.76 22.05
C VAL A 95 -20.60 -1.98 22.83
N ASP A 96 -21.06 -1.79 24.08
CA ASP A 96 -21.41 -2.90 24.99
C ASP A 96 -22.54 -3.79 24.47
N ASP A 97 -23.55 -3.19 23.80
CA ASP A 97 -24.72 -3.89 23.24
C ASP A 97 -24.72 -3.86 21.69
N LEU A 98 -23.57 -3.63 21.05
CA LEU A 98 -23.50 -3.51 19.59
C LEU A 98 -23.80 -4.84 18.90
N ASP A 99 -24.86 -4.90 18.10
CA ASP A 99 -25.00 -5.98 17.11
C ASP A 99 -24.03 -5.73 15.95
N VAL A 100 -22.97 -6.52 15.94
CA VAL A 100 -21.86 -6.38 14.97
C VAL A 100 -22.33 -6.57 13.53
N ALA A 101 -23.32 -7.45 13.29
CA ALA A 101 -23.80 -7.70 11.93
C ALA A 101 -24.69 -6.56 11.43
N GLU A 102 -25.55 -6.03 12.29
CA GLU A 102 -26.39 -4.88 11.99
C GLU A 102 -25.54 -3.62 11.77
N PHE A 103 -24.55 -3.41 12.65
CA PHE A 103 -23.60 -2.29 12.50
C PHE A 103 -22.84 -2.34 11.17
N GLU A 104 -22.29 -3.51 10.82
CA GLU A 104 -21.57 -3.68 9.54
C GLU A 104 -22.50 -3.39 8.36
N GLN A 105 -23.70 -3.92 8.38
CA GLN A 105 -24.67 -3.68 7.32
C GLN A 105 -25.00 -2.19 7.19
N GLN A 106 -25.30 -1.50 8.29
CA GLN A 106 -25.63 -0.08 8.29
C GLN A 106 -24.47 0.78 7.76
N SER A 107 -23.24 0.52 8.22
CA SER A 107 -22.05 1.23 7.74
C SER A 107 -21.85 1.04 6.22
N LEU A 108 -22.09 -0.16 5.70
CA LEU A 108 -22.02 -0.43 4.26
C LEU A 108 -23.14 0.26 3.46
N GLU A 109 -24.35 0.32 4.01
CA GLU A 109 -25.50 1.04 3.40
C GLU A 109 -25.22 2.54 3.36
N ASP A 110 -24.68 3.13 4.43
CA ASP A 110 -24.39 4.56 4.55
C ASP A 110 -23.36 5.03 3.50
N ILE A 111 -22.39 4.18 3.15
CA ILE A 111 -21.43 4.46 2.08
C ILE A 111 -21.96 4.11 0.68
N GLY A 112 -23.19 3.59 0.57
CA GLY A 112 -23.80 3.20 -0.70
C GLY A 112 -23.10 2.03 -1.38
N MET A 113 -22.58 1.07 -0.61
CA MET A 113 -21.88 -0.08 -1.18
C MET A 113 -22.84 -0.94 -2.02
N PRO A 114 -22.45 -1.30 -3.28
CA PRO A 114 -23.28 -2.20 -4.08
C PRO A 114 -23.43 -3.57 -3.41
N SER A 115 -24.67 -4.10 -3.40
CA SER A 115 -24.98 -5.40 -2.76
C SER A 115 -24.21 -6.59 -3.35
N GLU A 116 -23.72 -6.46 -4.58
CA GLU A 116 -22.93 -7.46 -5.28
C GLU A 116 -21.47 -7.51 -4.80
N ILE A 117 -21.02 -6.52 -4.03
CA ILE A 117 -19.66 -6.48 -3.47
C ILE A 117 -19.73 -6.86 -2.00
N ILE A 118 -19.13 -7.99 -1.66
CA ILE A 118 -19.03 -8.44 -0.27
C ILE A 118 -17.76 -7.84 0.34
N MET A 119 -17.85 -7.33 1.56
CA MET A 119 -16.71 -6.83 2.31
C MET A 119 -15.64 -7.93 2.47
N ARG A 120 -14.39 -7.64 2.10
CA ARG A 120 -13.27 -8.61 2.13
C ARG A 120 -13.06 -9.22 3.51
N HIS A 121 -13.16 -8.41 4.55
CA HIS A 121 -13.03 -8.80 5.96
C HIS A 121 -14.30 -8.40 6.71
N ARG A 122 -15.21 -9.35 6.91
CA ARG A 122 -16.36 -9.17 7.79
C ARG A 122 -15.89 -8.98 9.23
N LEU A 123 -16.50 -8.08 9.98
CA LEU A 123 -16.05 -7.71 11.34
C LEU A 123 -15.74 -8.92 12.24
N PRO A 124 -16.53 -10.01 12.27
CA PRO A 124 -16.24 -11.17 13.15
C PRO A 124 -14.92 -11.90 12.87
N HIS A 125 -14.28 -11.67 11.73
CA HIS A 125 -13.01 -12.30 11.39
C HIS A 125 -11.99 -11.30 10.80
N PHE A 126 -12.17 -10.00 11.08
CA PHE A 126 -11.28 -8.95 10.65
C PHE A 126 -10.05 -8.87 11.57
N MET A 127 -9.11 -9.78 11.40
CA MET A 127 -7.94 -9.94 12.27
C MET A 127 -7.06 -8.68 12.37
N HIS A 128 -7.06 -7.81 11.37
CA HIS A 128 -6.29 -6.56 11.40
C HIS A 128 -6.73 -5.66 12.54
N ILE A 129 -8.04 -5.49 12.73
CA ILE A 129 -8.61 -4.56 13.73
C ILE A 129 -8.54 -5.09 15.17
N THR A 130 -8.33 -6.38 15.35
CA THR A 130 -8.08 -6.97 16.69
C THR A 130 -6.61 -6.91 17.09
N GLY A 131 -5.76 -6.42 16.22
CA GLY A 131 -4.32 -6.27 16.40
C GLY A 131 -3.85 -4.82 16.19
N GLY A 132 -2.70 -4.66 15.59
CA GLY A 132 -2.05 -3.36 15.41
C GLY A 132 -2.64 -2.45 14.32
N TYR A 133 -3.76 -2.81 13.68
CA TYR A 133 -4.41 -2.03 12.61
C TYR A 133 -5.82 -1.54 12.96
N ALA A 134 -6.17 -1.52 14.25
CA ALA A 134 -7.41 -0.90 14.73
C ALA A 134 -7.43 0.60 14.35
N ALA A 135 -8.53 1.07 13.75
CA ALA A 135 -8.65 2.41 13.14
C ALA A 135 -7.50 2.74 12.15
N GLY A 136 -6.87 1.72 11.59
CA GLY A 136 -5.64 1.87 10.80
C GLY A 136 -5.62 1.05 9.50
N TYR A 137 -6.71 0.38 9.12
CA TYR A 137 -6.72 -0.40 7.89
C TYR A 137 -6.58 0.47 6.62
N TYR A 138 -6.98 1.73 6.68
CA TYR A 138 -6.78 2.72 5.61
C TYR A 138 -5.31 2.88 5.20
N SER A 139 -4.38 2.52 6.08
CA SER A 139 -2.94 2.73 5.90
C SER A 139 -2.35 2.04 4.67
N TYR A 140 -2.92 0.91 4.23
CA TYR A 140 -2.50 0.25 3.01
C TYR A 140 -2.73 1.12 1.77
N MET A 141 -3.88 1.79 1.66
CA MET A 141 -4.16 2.67 0.52
C MET A 141 -3.37 3.98 0.62
N TRP A 142 -3.20 4.53 1.82
CA TRP A 142 -2.35 5.70 2.01
C TRP A 142 -0.89 5.40 1.62
N SER A 143 -0.36 4.26 2.09
CA SER A 143 0.96 3.78 1.66
C SER A 143 1.03 3.53 0.16
N GLU A 144 -0.08 3.09 -0.48
CA GLU A 144 -0.13 2.90 -1.93
C GLU A 144 -0.07 4.23 -2.70
N VAL A 145 -0.63 5.31 -2.16
CA VAL A 145 -0.42 6.67 -2.70
C VAL A 145 1.07 7.01 -2.70
N MET A 146 1.74 6.77 -1.58
CA MET A 146 3.17 7.06 -1.44
C MET A 146 4.04 6.12 -2.29
N ASP A 147 3.75 4.82 -2.33
CA ASP A 147 4.53 3.87 -3.12
C ASP A 147 4.47 4.18 -4.62
N ALA A 148 3.29 4.52 -5.14
CA ALA A 148 3.11 4.90 -6.53
C ALA A 148 3.86 6.20 -6.86
N ASP A 149 3.82 7.19 -5.98
CA ASP A 149 4.56 8.45 -6.15
C ASP A 149 6.08 8.27 -5.96
N ALA A 150 6.51 7.42 -5.04
CA ALA A 150 7.92 7.09 -4.86
C ALA A 150 8.49 6.38 -6.10
N PHE A 151 7.74 5.42 -6.66
CA PHE A 151 8.14 4.75 -7.90
C PHE A 151 8.16 5.71 -9.09
N GLN A 152 7.24 6.69 -9.12
CA GLN A 152 7.23 7.74 -10.13
C GLN A 152 8.56 8.52 -10.17
N ALA A 153 9.27 8.70 -9.03
CA ALA A 153 10.58 9.34 -9.02
C ALA A 153 11.62 8.60 -9.88
N PHE A 154 11.56 7.28 -9.93
CA PHE A 154 12.42 6.49 -10.81
C PHE A 154 12.02 6.62 -12.29
N LYS A 155 10.70 6.66 -12.56
CA LYS A 155 10.20 6.92 -13.93
C LYS A 155 10.61 8.30 -14.44
N GLU A 156 10.56 9.32 -13.59
CA GLU A 156 11.01 10.69 -13.88
C GLU A 156 12.52 10.75 -14.15
N ALA A 157 13.31 9.91 -13.49
CA ALA A 157 14.74 9.78 -13.75
C ALA A 157 15.06 9.04 -15.07
N GLY A 158 14.04 8.40 -15.69
CA GLY A 158 14.21 7.65 -16.94
C GLY A 158 14.82 6.25 -16.77
N ASP A 159 15.09 5.83 -15.56
CA ASP A 159 15.69 4.53 -15.24
C ASP A 159 15.12 4.01 -13.91
N VAL A 160 14.42 2.86 -13.94
CA VAL A 160 13.87 2.24 -12.74
C VAL A 160 14.95 1.74 -11.76
N PHE A 161 16.21 1.73 -12.19
CA PHE A 161 17.37 1.40 -11.37
C PHE A 161 18.28 2.62 -11.10
N ASP A 162 17.78 3.84 -11.28
CA ASP A 162 18.56 5.05 -11.03
C ASP A 162 19.18 5.07 -9.64
N ARG A 163 20.51 5.06 -9.60
CA ARG A 163 21.27 4.97 -8.35
C ARG A 163 21.15 6.23 -7.48
N LYS A 164 20.88 7.39 -8.07
CA LYS A 164 20.76 8.64 -7.33
C LYS A 164 19.42 8.65 -6.57
N THR A 165 18.35 8.29 -7.25
CA THR A 165 17.02 8.14 -6.65
C THR A 165 17.02 7.04 -5.58
N ALA A 166 17.64 5.89 -5.87
CA ALA A 166 17.76 4.79 -4.92
C ALA A 166 18.55 5.17 -3.65
N ARG A 167 19.61 5.97 -3.77
CA ARG A 167 20.36 6.47 -2.60
C ARG A 167 19.52 7.41 -1.75
N ARG A 168 18.76 8.34 -2.35
CA ARG A 168 17.86 9.23 -1.62
C ARG A 168 16.76 8.43 -0.92
N LEU A 169 16.14 7.49 -1.61
CA LEU A 169 15.14 6.59 -1.03
C LEU A 169 15.71 5.84 0.18
N LYS A 170 16.88 5.21 0.01
CA LYS A 170 17.55 4.53 1.12
C LYS A 170 17.82 5.47 2.28
N GLN A 171 18.42 6.64 2.02
CA GLN A 171 18.84 7.59 3.05
C GLN A 171 17.67 8.17 3.83
N HIS A 172 16.62 8.60 3.15
CA HIS A 172 15.54 9.37 3.76
C HIS A 172 14.35 8.53 4.22
N ILE A 173 14.14 7.36 3.62
CA ILE A 173 13.03 6.48 3.97
C ILE A 173 13.54 5.26 4.76
N TYR A 174 14.36 4.40 4.13
CA TYR A 174 14.75 3.12 4.77
C TYR A 174 15.70 3.28 5.96
N SER A 175 16.73 4.15 5.81
CA SER A 175 17.74 4.29 6.87
C SER A 175 17.26 5.16 8.03
N ALA A 176 16.30 6.05 7.78
CA ALA A 176 15.78 6.96 8.80
C ALA A 176 15.00 6.22 9.91
N GLY A 177 14.32 5.10 9.58
CA GLY A 177 13.39 4.48 10.52
C GLY A 177 12.38 5.52 11.03
N ASN A 178 12.15 5.54 12.33
CA ASN A 178 11.31 6.55 13.02
C ASN A 178 12.14 7.62 13.73
N SER A 179 13.36 7.87 13.28
CA SER A 179 14.23 8.94 13.84
C SER A 179 13.92 10.33 13.30
N ARG A 180 13.00 10.43 12.37
CA ARG A 180 12.54 11.65 11.71
C ARG A 180 11.05 11.56 11.46
N ASP A 181 10.37 12.71 11.50
CA ASP A 181 8.97 12.83 11.07
C ASP A 181 8.78 12.29 9.65
N PRO A 182 7.74 11.46 9.39
CA PRO A 182 7.49 10.88 8.07
C PRO A 182 7.30 11.90 6.95
N GLU A 183 6.67 13.05 7.22
CA GLU A 183 6.50 14.13 6.25
C GLU A 183 7.84 14.75 5.88
N GLU A 184 8.69 15.03 6.88
CA GLU A 184 10.05 15.54 6.64
C GLU A 184 10.91 14.54 5.86
N ALA A 185 10.80 13.25 6.20
CA ALA A 185 11.49 12.16 5.50
C ALA A 185 11.05 12.09 4.03
N TRP A 186 9.75 12.20 3.80
CA TRP A 186 9.18 12.22 2.47
C TRP A 186 9.60 13.43 1.64
N LEU A 187 9.50 14.63 2.22
CA LEU A 187 9.93 15.88 1.57
C LEU A 187 11.43 15.85 1.21
N ALA A 188 12.27 15.28 2.09
CA ALA A 188 13.70 15.10 1.81
C ALA A 188 13.95 14.12 0.64
N PHE A 189 13.12 13.08 0.50
CA PHE A 189 13.19 12.16 -0.62
C PHE A 189 12.58 12.73 -1.90
N ARG A 190 11.34 13.24 -1.83
CA ARG A 190 10.53 13.55 -3.02
C ARG A 190 10.58 15.02 -3.43
N GLY A 191 10.89 15.93 -2.48
CA GLY A 191 10.94 17.38 -2.70
C GLY A 191 9.57 18.06 -2.71
N ARG A 192 8.49 17.32 -2.49
CA ARG A 192 7.10 17.79 -2.46
C ARG A 192 6.22 16.81 -1.67
N PRO A 193 5.01 17.20 -1.25
CA PRO A 193 4.04 16.27 -0.65
C PRO A 193 3.67 15.12 -1.59
N PRO A 194 3.13 14.00 -1.06
CA PRO A 194 2.64 12.89 -1.87
C PRO A 194 1.48 13.32 -2.78
N GLU A 195 1.41 12.73 -3.98
CA GLU A 195 0.33 13.00 -4.93
C GLU A 195 -0.47 11.74 -5.24
N VAL A 196 -1.80 11.84 -5.16
CA VAL A 196 -2.73 10.74 -5.47
C VAL A 196 -2.69 10.33 -6.95
N LYS A 197 -2.23 11.22 -7.82
CA LYS A 197 -2.18 11.00 -9.28
C LYS A 197 -1.46 9.71 -9.67
N GLY A 198 -0.39 9.34 -8.95
CA GLY A 198 0.36 8.11 -9.17
C GLY A 198 -0.52 6.87 -8.99
N LEU A 199 -1.28 6.83 -7.89
CA LEU A 199 -2.22 5.75 -7.59
C LEU A 199 -3.35 5.67 -8.62
N LEU A 200 -3.98 6.79 -8.96
CA LEU A 200 -5.06 6.82 -9.95
C LEU A 200 -4.60 6.28 -11.30
N LYS A 201 -3.40 6.66 -11.74
CA LYS A 201 -2.78 6.13 -12.97
C LYS A 201 -2.49 4.63 -12.87
N LYS A 202 -1.94 4.15 -11.74
CA LYS A 202 -1.68 2.74 -11.50
C LYS A 202 -2.95 1.91 -11.60
N ARG A 203 -4.07 2.42 -11.09
CA ARG A 203 -5.39 1.76 -11.12
C ARG A 203 -6.17 1.96 -12.42
N GLY A 204 -5.66 2.76 -13.36
CA GLY A 204 -6.33 3.05 -14.63
C GLY A 204 -7.54 3.97 -14.50
N PHE A 205 -7.57 4.85 -13.49
CA PHE A 205 -8.61 5.86 -13.27
C PHE A 205 -8.23 7.24 -13.82
N ALA A 206 -6.98 7.41 -14.29
CA ALA A 206 -6.46 8.65 -14.87
C ALA A 206 -5.55 8.36 -16.07
#